data_616ebf1b863146858c229a5ca7983b89
#
_entry.id   616ebf1b863146858c229a5ca7983b89
#
_cell.length_a   1.000
_cell.length_b   1.000
_cell.length_c   1.000
_cell.angle_alpha   90.00
_cell.angle_beta   90.00
_cell.angle_gamma   90.00
#
_symmetry.space_group_name_H-M   'P 1'
#
loop_
_entity.id
_entity.type
_entity.pdbx_description
1 polymer ?
#
loop_
_entity_poly.entity_id
_entity_poly.type
_entity_poly.pdbx_seq_one_letter_code
_entity_poly.pdbx_strand_id
1 'polypeptide(L)'
;SDRSEWDEEKYSTLEAYAADVVTIAQELGLHGAVFVGHSVAAMIGVLAVADQPDLFSKLVLLTPSPRYLDDTDYRGGFSREDIDELLESLDSNYLGWSAAMAPVIMDNPERLALGEELTASFCRTDPACARAFARATFLSDNRSDLARVTVPTLVIECANDSLAPRGVGKYVHDAIAGSELVTLDTSG
;
A
#
# COMPACT_ATOMS: atom_id res chain seq x y z
N SER A 1 -0.16 -18.22 3.35
CA SER A 1 -0.72 -18.52 2.01
C SER A 1 -0.06 -19.76 1.46
N ASP A 2 -0.86 -20.60 0.83
CA ASP A 2 -0.35 -21.80 0.17
C ASP A 2 0.47 -21.37 -1.06
N ARG A 3 1.77 -21.64 -1.04
CA ARG A 3 2.71 -21.29 -2.11
C ARG A 3 2.42 -22.02 -3.43
N SER A 4 1.58 -23.05 -3.42
CA SER A 4 1.25 -23.85 -4.61
C SER A 4 0.49 -23.07 -5.68
N GLU A 5 -0.15 -21.94 -5.31
CA GLU A 5 -0.94 -21.09 -6.21
C GLU A 5 -0.26 -19.75 -6.53
N TRP A 6 0.93 -19.48 -5.95
CA TRP A 6 1.62 -18.22 -6.20
C TRP A 6 2.39 -18.27 -7.52
N ASP A 7 2.16 -17.28 -8.35
CA ASP A 7 2.78 -17.08 -9.66
C ASP A 7 3.42 -15.70 -9.71
N GLU A 8 4.74 -15.63 -9.94
CA GLU A 8 5.51 -14.39 -9.92
C GLU A 8 5.08 -13.44 -11.03
N GLU A 9 4.77 -13.94 -12.22
CA GLU A 9 4.32 -13.12 -13.34
C GLU A 9 2.94 -12.53 -13.05
N LYS A 10 2.00 -13.34 -12.54
CA LYS A 10 0.66 -12.89 -12.13
C LYS A 10 0.74 -11.77 -11.08
N TYR A 11 1.54 -11.97 -10.03
CA TYR A 11 1.65 -11.03 -8.90
C TYR A 11 2.74 -9.97 -9.07
N SER A 12 3.15 -9.68 -10.30
CA SER A 12 4.12 -8.63 -10.60
C SER A 12 3.53 -7.21 -10.53
N THR A 13 2.20 -7.07 -10.47
CA THR A 13 1.49 -5.78 -10.38
C THR A 13 0.39 -5.81 -9.32
N LEU A 14 -0.09 -4.63 -8.89
CA LEU A 14 -1.12 -4.53 -7.85
C LEU A 14 -2.52 -4.96 -8.34
N GLU A 15 -2.77 -4.97 -9.65
CA GLU A 15 -4.03 -5.42 -10.24
C GLU A 15 -4.36 -6.87 -9.91
N ALA A 16 -3.36 -7.75 -9.85
CA ALA A 16 -3.58 -9.14 -9.48
C ALA A 16 -4.08 -9.28 -8.02
N TYR A 17 -3.50 -8.50 -7.11
CA TYR A 17 -3.96 -8.47 -5.71
C TYR A 17 -5.37 -7.88 -5.59
N ALA A 18 -5.70 -6.87 -6.39
CA ALA A 18 -7.05 -6.32 -6.44
C ALA A 18 -8.07 -7.32 -6.98
N ALA A 19 -7.70 -8.09 -8.02
CA ALA A 19 -8.54 -9.16 -8.55
C ALA A 19 -8.79 -10.26 -7.51
N ASP A 20 -7.80 -10.62 -6.70
CA ASP A 20 -7.98 -11.56 -5.59
C ASP A 20 -8.94 -11.00 -4.52
N VAL A 21 -8.87 -9.71 -4.19
CA VAL A 21 -9.83 -9.04 -3.27
C VAL A 21 -11.25 -9.13 -3.82
N VAL A 22 -11.44 -8.84 -5.10
CA VAL A 22 -12.75 -8.95 -5.76
C VAL A 22 -13.27 -10.38 -5.73
N THR A 23 -12.42 -11.36 -6.07
CA THR A 23 -12.78 -12.79 -6.04
C THR A 23 -13.21 -13.21 -4.64
N ILE A 24 -12.46 -12.87 -3.61
CA ILE A 24 -12.79 -13.18 -2.21
C ILE A 24 -14.12 -12.55 -1.81
N ALA A 25 -14.33 -11.28 -2.16
CA ALA A 25 -15.58 -10.58 -1.85
C ALA A 25 -16.79 -11.26 -2.52
N GLN A 26 -16.65 -11.69 -3.76
CA GLN A 26 -17.69 -12.41 -4.51
C GLN A 26 -17.98 -13.80 -3.91
N GLU A 27 -16.93 -14.58 -3.62
CA GLU A 27 -17.06 -15.91 -3.02
C GLU A 27 -17.73 -15.88 -1.64
N LEU A 28 -17.46 -14.82 -0.85
CA LEU A 28 -18.10 -14.59 0.44
C LEU A 28 -19.50 -13.95 0.33
N GLY A 29 -19.96 -13.62 -0.88
CA GLY A 29 -21.24 -12.97 -1.11
C GLY A 29 -21.33 -11.57 -0.49
N LEU A 30 -20.21 -10.84 -0.40
CA LEU A 30 -20.20 -9.50 0.15
C LEU A 30 -20.85 -8.51 -0.83
N HIS A 31 -21.76 -7.70 -0.30
CA HIS A 31 -22.39 -6.61 -1.01
C HIS A 31 -22.36 -5.35 -0.14
N GLY A 32 -21.90 -4.24 -0.68
CA GLY A 32 -21.84 -2.98 0.06
C GLY A 32 -20.83 -3.00 1.23
N ALA A 33 -19.77 -3.80 1.10
CA ALA A 33 -18.70 -3.85 2.12
C ALA A 33 -17.97 -2.51 2.24
N VAL A 34 -17.40 -2.24 3.42
CA VAL A 34 -16.43 -1.15 3.60
C VAL A 34 -15.04 -1.74 3.44
N PHE A 35 -14.29 -1.26 2.43
CA PHE A 35 -12.89 -1.64 2.31
C PHE A 35 -12.00 -0.68 3.10
N VAL A 36 -11.12 -1.22 3.92
CA VAL A 36 -10.12 -0.46 4.67
C VAL A 36 -8.74 -0.93 4.24
N GLY A 37 -8.01 -0.07 3.54
CA GLY A 37 -6.65 -0.36 3.07
C GLY A 37 -5.61 0.51 3.74
N HIS A 38 -4.52 -0.10 4.22
CA HIS A 38 -3.37 0.60 4.78
C HIS A 38 -2.18 0.53 3.82
N SER A 39 -1.52 1.65 3.58
CA SER A 39 -0.33 1.73 2.72
C SER A 39 -0.63 1.18 1.32
N VAL A 40 0.13 0.20 0.83
CA VAL A 40 -0.09 -0.44 -0.48
C VAL A 40 -1.50 -1.06 -0.62
N ALA A 41 -2.08 -1.59 0.46
CA ALA A 41 -3.45 -2.12 0.42
C ALA A 41 -4.49 -1.01 0.13
N ALA A 42 -4.16 0.26 0.36
CA ALA A 42 -4.99 1.38 -0.06
C ALA A 42 -5.13 1.42 -1.60
N MET A 43 -4.03 1.24 -2.34
CA MET A 43 -4.08 1.20 -3.80
C MET A 43 -4.71 -0.08 -4.34
N ILE A 44 -4.49 -1.22 -3.68
CA ILE A 44 -5.22 -2.47 -3.99
C ILE A 44 -6.74 -2.23 -3.85
N GLY A 45 -7.17 -1.53 -2.80
CA GLY A 45 -8.58 -1.14 -2.60
C GLY A 45 -9.10 -0.19 -3.67
N VAL A 46 -8.31 0.81 -4.08
CA VAL A 46 -8.64 1.71 -5.19
C VAL A 46 -8.91 0.93 -6.47
N LEU A 47 -8.01 0.01 -6.82
CA LEU A 47 -8.15 -0.84 -8.01
C LEU A 47 -9.37 -1.76 -7.92
N ALA A 48 -9.58 -2.43 -6.78
CA ALA A 48 -10.72 -3.32 -6.58
C ALA A 48 -12.06 -2.59 -6.67
N VAL A 49 -12.16 -1.42 -6.04
CA VAL A 49 -13.37 -0.58 -6.08
C VAL A 49 -13.60 0.01 -7.47
N ALA A 50 -12.55 0.40 -8.18
CA ALA A 50 -12.65 0.91 -9.55
C ALA A 50 -13.12 -0.16 -10.55
N ASP A 51 -12.79 -1.44 -10.29
CA ASP A 51 -13.20 -2.58 -11.11
C ASP A 51 -14.63 -3.05 -10.77
N GLN A 52 -14.96 -3.17 -9.48
CA GLN A 52 -16.23 -3.71 -9.00
C GLN A 52 -16.85 -2.82 -7.90
N PRO A 53 -17.32 -1.60 -8.26
CA PRO A 53 -17.85 -0.65 -7.29
C PRO A 53 -19.08 -1.15 -6.52
N ASP A 54 -19.88 -2.04 -7.11
CA ASP A 54 -21.10 -2.58 -6.49
C ASP A 54 -20.82 -3.51 -5.28
N LEU A 55 -19.62 -4.05 -5.18
CA LEU A 55 -19.21 -4.86 -4.03
C LEU A 55 -18.93 -4.00 -2.79
N PHE A 56 -18.62 -2.72 -2.98
CA PHE A 56 -18.14 -1.86 -1.93
C PHE A 56 -19.04 -0.63 -1.76
N SER A 57 -19.40 -0.28 -0.53
CA SER A 57 -20.17 0.92 -0.22
C SER A 57 -19.31 2.12 0.16
N LYS A 58 -18.10 1.85 0.67
CA LYS A 58 -17.15 2.88 1.12
C LYS A 58 -15.71 2.38 1.01
N LEU A 59 -14.80 3.34 0.88
CA LEU A 59 -13.36 3.11 0.86
C LEU A 59 -12.70 3.96 1.95
N VAL A 60 -11.84 3.34 2.76
CA VAL A 60 -11.00 4.02 3.75
C VAL A 60 -9.53 3.76 3.41
N LEU A 61 -8.79 4.80 3.14
CA LEU A 61 -7.39 4.77 2.73
C LEU A 61 -6.53 5.32 3.88
N LEU A 62 -5.78 4.43 4.54
CA LEU A 62 -4.86 4.78 5.63
C LEU A 62 -3.46 4.96 5.04
N THR A 63 -2.87 6.14 5.20
CA THR A 63 -1.55 6.51 4.69
C THR A 63 -1.30 6.02 3.25
N PRO A 64 -2.19 6.38 2.30
CA PRO A 64 -2.09 5.90 0.92
C PRO A 64 -0.94 6.55 0.18
N SER A 65 -0.28 5.79 -0.70
CA SER A 65 0.63 6.36 -1.71
C SER A 65 0.33 5.75 -3.09
N PRO A 66 -0.11 6.56 -4.07
CA PRO A 66 -0.39 6.07 -5.41
C PRO A 66 0.88 5.86 -6.25
N ARG A 67 2.01 6.41 -5.81
CA ARG A 67 3.32 6.28 -6.41
C ARG A 67 4.40 6.68 -5.40
N TYR A 68 5.43 5.88 -5.25
CA TYR A 68 6.55 6.17 -4.35
C TYR A 68 7.66 7.01 -5.00
N LEU A 69 7.84 6.83 -6.31
CA LEU A 69 8.85 7.60 -7.07
C LEU A 69 8.43 9.06 -7.26
N ASP A 70 9.39 9.95 -7.05
CA ASP A 70 9.28 11.36 -7.44
C ASP A 70 9.12 11.49 -8.97
N ASP A 71 8.36 12.50 -9.40
CA ASP A 71 8.16 12.85 -10.79
C ASP A 71 8.19 14.39 -10.93
N THR A 72 8.11 14.92 -12.15
CA THR A 72 8.24 16.36 -12.44
C THR A 72 7.29 17.22 -11.59
N ASP A 73 6.04 16.78 -11.46
CA ASP A 73 4.98 17.53 -10.76
C ASP A 73 4.40 16.73 -9.58
N TYR A 74 5.11 15.70 -9.10
CA TYR A 74 4.64 14.82 -8.03
C TYR A 74 5.79 14.38 -7.11
N ARG A 75 5.58 14.51 -5.80
CA ARG A 75 6.53 14.05 -4.76
C ARG A 75 6.02 12.77 -4.13
N GLY A 76 6.59 11.64 -4.56
CA GLY A 76 6.33 10.31 -3.97
C GLY A 76 7.17 10.03 -2.73
N GLY A 77 8.32 10.71 -2.62
CA GLY A 77 9.23 10.63 -1.48
C GLY A 77 10.55 9.94 -1.76
N PHE A 78 10.67 9.25 -2.89
CA PHE A 78 11.87 8.48 -3.24
C PHE A 78 12.38 8.85 -4.63
N SER A 79 13.68 8.98 -4.79
CA SER A 79 14.32 8.99 -6.08
C SER A 79 14.34 7.59 -6.71
N ARG A 80 14.72 7.49 -7.97
CA ARG A 80 14.94 6.19 -8.63
C ARG A 80 16.05 5.41 -7.91
N GLU A 81 17.13 6.08 -7.57
CA GLU A 81 18.28 5.52 -6.87
C GLU A 81 17.88 4.95 -5.50
N ASP A 82 17.08 5.67 -4.73
CA ASP A 82 16.59 5.19 -3.41
C ASP A 82 15.79 3.88 -3.55
N ILE A 83 14.90 3.80 -4.55
CA ILE A 83 14.10 2.59 -4.80
C ILE A 83 14.99 1.43 -5.28
N ASP A 84 15.94 1.67 -6.15
CA ASP A 84 16.85 0.64 -6.66
C ASP A 84 17.72 0.09 -5.52
N GLU A 85 18.25 0.94 -4.63
CA GLU A 85 19.00 0.54 -3.43
C GLU A 85 18.13 -0.25 -2.43
N LEU A 86 16.88 0.19 -2.21
CA LEU A 86 15.93 -0.50 -1.34
C LEU A 86 15.65 -1.91 -1.85
N LEU A 87 15.37 -2.06 -3.14
CA LEU A 87 15.08 -3.35 -3.76
C LEU A 87 16.31 -4.26 -3.80
N GLU A 88 17.51 -3.72 -4.07
CA GLU A 88 18.76 -4.48 -4.03
C GLU A 88 19.08 -4.99 -2.61
N SER A 89 18.89 -4.15 -1.60
CA SER A 89 19.05 -4.54 -0.19
C SER A 89 18.09 -5.66 0.20
N LEU A 90 16.84 -5.57 -0.24
CA LEU A 90 15.82 -6.59 0.00
C LEU A 90 16.14 -7.90 -0.73
N ASP A 91 16.65 -7.84 -1.96
CA ASP A 91 17.04 -9.00 -2.76
C ASP A 91 18.27 -9.72 -2.15
N SER A 92 19.25 -8.97 -1.67
CA SER A 92 20.51 -9.51 -1.15
C SER A 92 20.39 -10.09 0.26
N ASN A 93 19.60 -9.47 1.15
CA ASN A 93 19.45 -9.89 2.53
C ASN A 93 18.06 -9.55 3.10
N TYR A 94 17.06 -10.34 2.74
CA TYR A 94 15.67 -10.12 3.17
C TYR A 94 15.49 -10.01 4.70
N LEU A 95 16.15 -10.87 5.47
CA LEU A 95 16.00 -10.86 6.93
C LEU A 95 16.67 -9.62 7.57
N GLY A 96 17.84 -9.25 7.06
CA GLY A 96 18.53 -8.02 7.50
C GLY A 96 17.75 -6.78 7.12
N TRP A 97 17.19 -6.73 5.91
CA TRP A 97 16.32 -5.67 5.44
C TRP A 97 15.07 -5.54 6.34
N SER A 98 14.40 -6.67 6.63
CA SER A 98 13.22 -6.69 7.49
C SER A 98 13.48 -6.13 8.87
N ALA A 99 14.61 -6.51 9.48
CA ALA A 99 15.02 -6.02 10.81
C ALA A 99 15.36 -4.52 10.80
N ALA A 100 15.94 -4.02 9.72
CA ALA A 100 16.31 -2.61 9.59
C ALA A 100 15.09 -1.72 9.25
N MET A 101 14.20 -2.18 8.36
CA MET A 101 13.10 -1.38 7.85
C MET A 101 11.87 -1.35 8.76
N ALA A 102 11.58 -2.42 9.49
CA ALA A 102 10.39 -2.46 10.34
C ALA A 102 10.35 -1.34 11.40
N PRO A 103 11.43 -1.02 12.12
CA PRO A 103 11.44 0.14 13.01
C PRO A 103 11.25 1.48 12.30
N VAL A 104 11.79 1.63 11.08
CA VAL A 104 11.64 2.86 10.26
C VAL A 104 10.19 3.03 9.83
N ILE A 105 9.55 1.95 9.35
CA ILE A 105 8.15 1.97 8.92
C ILE A 105 7.22 2.32 10.09
N MET A 106 7.48 1.75 11.28
CA MET A 106 6.66 2.01 12.46
C MET A 106 6.89 3.39 13.06
N ASP A 107 8.05 3.99 12.81
CA ASP A 107 8.47 5.33 13.26
C ASP A 107 8.03 5.68 14.71
N ASN A 108 8.17 4.71 15.61
CA ASN A 108 7.72 4.83 17.00
C ASN A 108 8.78 4.30 17.97
N PRO A 109 9.88 5.06 18.18
CA PRO A 109 11.03 4.59 18.96
C PRO A 109 10.71 4.34 20.44
N GLU A 110 9.63 4.91 20.98
CA GLU A 110 9.19 4.67 22.36
C GLU A 110 8.42 3.35 22.53
N ARG A 111 7.97 2.75 21.43
CA ARG A 111 7.17 1.51 21.41
C ARG A 111 7.85 0.44 20.56
N LEU A 112 9.04 0.00 21.00
CA LEU A 112 9.89 -0.97 20.27
C LEU A 112 9.13 -2.26 19.89
N ALA A 113 8.18 -2.69 20.70
CA ALA A 113 7.35 -3.87 20.43
C ALA A 113 6.63 -3.82 19.08
N LEU A 114 6.28 -2.64 18.57
CA LEU A 114 5.63 -2.48 17.25
C LEU A 114 6.60 -2.85 16.11
N GLY A 115 7.85 -2.36 16.18
CA GLY A 115 8.89 -2.72 15.21
C GLY A 115 9.23 -4.21 15.26
N GLU A 116 9.29 -4.81 16.46
CA GLU A 116 9.52 -6.24 16.66
C GLU A 116 8.40 -7.09 16.06
N GLU A 117 7.13 -6.70 16.27
CA GLU A 117 5.97 -7.38 15.71
C GLU A 117 5.97 -7.33 14.16
N LEU A 118 6.26 -6.16 13.58
CA LEU A 118 6.35 -6.01 12.13
C LEU A 118 7.52 -6.82 11.55
N THR A 119 8.70 -6.81 12.22
CA THR A 119 9.83 -7.64 11.82
C THR A 119 9.45 -9.13 11.83
N ALA A 120 8.80 -9.60 12.91
CA ALA A 120 8.34 -10.97 12.99
C ALA A 120 7.29 -11.31 11.91
N SER A 121 6.47 -10.35 11.51
CA SER A 121 5.51 -10.51 10.40
C SER A 121 6.24 -10.67 9.06
N PHE A 122 7.20 -9.82 8.76
CA PHE A 122 8.03 -9.95 7.56
C PHE A 122 8.75 -11.29 7.51
N CYS A 123 9.40 -11.69 8.61
CA CYS A 123 10.13 -12.97 8.69
C CYS A 123 9.26 -14.23 8.50
N ARG A 124 7.94 -14.13 8.65
CA ARG A 124 7.00 -15.23 8.36
C ARG A 124 6.58 -15.29 6.88
N THR A 125 6.85 -14.25 6.12
CA THR A 125 6.51 -14.20 4.69
C THR A 125 7.57 -14.92 3.86
N ASP A 126 7.17 -15.67 2.84
CA ASP A 126 8.11 -16.26 1.90
C ASP A 126 8.94 -15.16 1.21
N PRO A 127 10.28 -15.23 1.23
CA PRO A 127 11.12 -14.16 0.69
C PRO A 127 10.92 -13.89 -0.80
N ALA A 128 10.56 -14.90 -1.61
CA ALA A 128 10.30 -14.68 -3.04
C ALA A 128 8.99 -13.91 -3.24
N CYS A 129 7.93 -14.27 -2.50
CA CYS A 129 6.67 -13.54 -2.50
C CYS A 129 6.85 -12.10 -1.99
N ALA A 130 7.64 -11.90 -0.93
CA ALA A 130 7.91 -10.58 -0.38
C ALA A 130 8.66 -9.68 -1.37
N ARG A 131 9.66 -10.22 -2.07
CA ARG A 131 10.40 -9.49 -3.12
C ARG A 131 9.52 -9.06 -4.27
N ALA A 132 8.70 -9.98 -4.80
CA ALA A 132 7.75 -9.66 -5.88
C ALA A 132 6.75 -8.58 -5.45
N PHE A 133 6.19 -8.71 -4.23
CA PHE A 133 5.26 -7.73 -3.68
C PHE A 133 5.90 -6.35 -3.46
N ALA A 134 7.15 -6.30 -2.96
CA ALA A 134 7.86 -5.04 -2.80
C ALA A 134 8.11 -4.35 -4.16
N ARG A 135 8.50 -5.11 -5.19
CA ARG A 135 8.65 -4.56 -6.55
C ARG A 135 7.32 -4.04 -7.09
N ALA A 136 6.25 -4.82 -6.98
CA ALA A 136 4.91 -4.39 -7.38
C ALA A 136 4.46 -3.13 -6.63
N THR A 137 4.84 -2.98 -5.36
CA THR A 137 4.51 -1.82 -4.52
C THR A 137 5.31 -0.58 -4.93
N PHE A 138 6.64 -0.65 -4.85
CA PHE A 138 7.50 0.54 -4.99
C PHE A 138 7.64 1.03 -6.44
N LEU A 139 7.34 0.19 -7.42
CA LEU A 139 7.38 0.55 -8.85
C LEU A 139 6.00 0.86 -9.43
N SER A 140 4.91 0.74 -8.64
CA SER A 140 3.57 1.04 -9.10
C SER A 140 3.36 2.54 -9.38
N ASP A 141 2.41 2.81 -10.27
CA ASP A 141 1.87 4.15 -10.50
C ASP A 141 0.35 4.05 -10.69
N ASN A 142 -0.39 4.27 -9.63
CA ASN A 142 -1.84 4.20 -9.59
C ASN A 142 -2.51 5.59 -9.57
N ARG A 143 -1.78 6.65 -9.92
CA ARG A 143 -2.32 8.03 -9.94
C ARG A 143 -3.53 8.17 -10.86
N SER A 144 -3.51 7.52 -12.01
CA SER A 144 -4.62 7.54 -12.98
C SER A 144 -5.87 6.79 -12.51
N ASP A 145 -5.72 5.85 -11.57
CA ASP A 145 -6.83 5.03 -11.08
C ASP A 145 -7.68 5.76 -10.05
N LEU A 146 -7.13 6.76 -9.37
CA LEU A 146 -7.81 7.52 -8.32
C LEU A 146 -9.13 8.16 -8.84
N ALA A 147 -9.12 8.70 -10.05
CA ALA A 147 -10.31 9.32 -10.66
C ALA A 147 -11.42 8.30 -11.00
N ARG A 148 -11.13 7.01 -10.98
CA ARG A 148 -12.11 5.93 -11.26
C ARG A 148 -12.91 5.52 -10.02
N VAL A 149 -12.51 5.98 -8.83
CA VAL A 149 -13.22 5.68 -7.57
C VAL A 149 -14.50 6.47 -7.52
N THR A 150 -15.63 5.79 -7.40
CA THR A 150 -16.99 6.39 -7.39
C THR A 150 -17.72 6.25 -6.06
N VAL A 151 -17.16 5.50 -5.10
CA VAL A 151 -17.75 5.31 -3.78
C VAL A 151 -17.26 6.38 -2.80
N PRO A 152 -18.06 6.73 -1.76
CA PRO A 152 -17.60 7.61 -0.68
C PRO A 152 -16.27 7.13 -0.09
N THR A 153 -15.29 8.02 -0.06
CA THR A 153 -13.91 7.68 0.33
C THR A 153 -13.43 8.57 1.44
N LEU A 154 -12.82 7.98 2.46
CA LEU A 154 -12.09 8.65 3.53
C LEU A 154 -10.59 8.41 3.34
N VAL A 155 -9.82 9.48 3.20
CA VAL A 155 -8.36 9.46 3.18
C VAL A 155 -7.86 9.87 4.56
N ILE A 156 -6.99 9.07 5.17
CA ILE A 156 -6.36 9.35 6.45
C ILE A 156 -4.86 9.38 6.22
N GLU A 157 -4.21 10.51 6.53
CA GLU A 157 -2.76 10.63 6.50
C GLU A 157 -2.20 10.88 7.90
N CYS A 158 -0.96 10.45 8.15
CA CYS A 158 -0.20 10.81 9.33
C CYS A 158 0.58 12.11 9.09
N ALA A 159 0.71 12.95 10.12
CA ALA A 159 1.47 14.20 10.01
C ALA A 159 2.97 13.95 9.79
N ASN A 160 3.46 12.81 10.30
CA ASN A 160 4.84 12.35 10.15
C ASN A 160 4.81 10.90 9.64
N ASP A 161 5.07 10.71 8.36
CA ASP A 161 5.14 9.41 7.71
C ASP A 161 6.45 9.32 6.92
N SER A 162 7.25 8.31 7.20
CA SER A 162 8.56 8.12 6.59
C SER A 162 8.50 7.57 5.16
N LEU A 163 7.37 6.96 4.76
CA LEU A 163 7.17 6.35 3.45
C LEU A 163 6.24 7.13 2.53
N ALA A 164 5.25 7.83 3.10
CA ALA A 164 4.31 8.67 2.36
C ALA A 164 4.45 10.14 2.83
N PRO A 165 5.30 10.94 2.20
CA PRO A 165 5.57 12.29 2.65
C PRO A 165 4.31 13.14 2.64
N ARG A 166 4.32 14.18 3.49
CA ARG A 166 3.23 15.12 3.64
C ARG A 166 2.80 15.70 2.29
N GLY A 167 1.53 15.64 2.00
CA GLY A 167 0.95 16.07 0.73
C GLY A 167 0.54 14.93 -0.21
N VAL A 168 1.04 13.71 0.00
CA VAL A 168 0.59 12.54 -0.77
C VAL A 168 -0.87 12.23 -0.47
N GLY A 169 -1.28 12.24 0.81
CA GLY A 169 -2.68 12.08 1.20
C GLY A 169 -3.57 13.16 0.61
N LYS A 170 -3.10 14.42 0.61
CA LYS A 170 -3.81 15.51 -0.07
C LYS A 170 -3.93 15.29 -1.58
N TYR A 171 -2.88 14.81 -2.24
CA TYR A 171 -2.93 14.48 -3.67
C TYR A 171 -4.00 13.42 -3.96
N VAL A 172 -4.05 12.37 -3.14
CA VAL A 172 -5.07 11.30 -3.27
C VAL A 172 -6.47 11.88 -3.06
N HIS A 173 -6.66 12.71 -2.05
CA HIS A 173 -7.92 13.40 -1.79
C HIS A 173 -8.37 14.28 -2.97
N ASP A 174 -7.46 15.11 -3.50
CA ASP A 174 -7.77 16.00 -4.62
C ASP A 174 -8.13 15.23 -5.90
N ALA A 175 -7.60 14.01 -6.08
CA ALA A 175 -7.83 13.16 -7.24
C ALA A 175 -9.09 12.28 -7.14
N ILE A 176 -9.61 12.02 -5.93
CA ILE A 176 -10.84 11.23 -5.72
C ILE A 176 -12.00 12.18 -5.45
N ALA A 177 -12.91 12.28 -6.40
CA ALA A 177 -14.06 13.17 -6.29
C ALA A 177 -14.95 12.86 -5.07
N GLY A 178 -15.22 13.87 -4.24
CA GLY A 178 -16.09 13.74 -3.06
C GLY A 178 -15.49 12.97 -1.90
N SER A 179 -14.19 12.73 -1.90
CA SER A 179 -13.50 12.14 -0.75
C SER A 179 -13.41 13.14 0.42
N GLU A 180 -13.12 12.62 1.60
CA GLU A 180 -12.80 13.40 2.81
C GLU A 180 -11.34 13.14 3.20
N LEU A 181 -10.63 14.15 3.69
CA LEU A 181 -9.26 14.04 4.19
C LEU A 181 -9.20 14.31 5.68
N VAL A 182 -8.56 13.42 6.42
CA VAL A 182 -8.24 13.57 7.84
C VAL A 182 -6.75 13.43 8.04
N THR A 183 -6.11 14.39 8.68
CA THR A 183 -4.71 14.31 9.09
C THR A 183 -4.64 13.99 10.57
N LEU A 184 -3.97 12.90 10.94
CA LEU A 184 -3.73 12.52 12.32
C LEU A 184 -2.36 13.05 12.77
N ASP A 185 -2.32 13.64 13.97
CA ASP A 185 -1.06 14.09 14.58
C ASP A 185 -0.33 12.90 15.23
N THR A 186 0.22 12.05 14.37
CA THR A 186 0.94 10.82 14.74
C THR A 186 2.02 10.51 13.71
N SER A 187 2.87 9.53 14.03
CA SER A 187 3.92 8.99 13.17
C SER A 187 3.58 7.55 12.72
N GLY A 188 4.18 7.13 11.59
CA GLY A 188 4.07 5.77 11.06
C GLY A 188 3.07 5.60 9.95
#